data_8178a4152fc5ab8529aeef27a18d5182
#
_entry.id   8178a4152fc5ab8529aeef27a18d5182
#
_cell.length_a   1.000
_cell.length_b   1.000
_cell.length_c   1.000
_cell.angle_alpha   90.00
_cell.angle_beta   90.00
_cell.angle_gamma   90.00
#
_symmetry.space_group_name_H-M   'P 1'
#
loop_
_entity.id
_entity.type
_entity.pdbx_description
1 polymer ?
#
loop_
_entity_poly.entity_id
_entity_poly.type
_entity_poly.pdbx_seq_one_letter_code
_entity_poly.pdbx_strand_id
1 'polypeptide(L)'
;MPRLTPRLPALLLALALPGVLRAQDKPPEVKFIVPAGAAATLPFSPAVRVGYMLYLAGQIGTDSTGRLVPGGIEAETRQTLTNIKRVLDANGSGMDRVVRCLVMLADIAEWGTMNGVYVTFFPGPKPARSAFGASGLALSARVEIECTATVR
;
A
#
# COMPACT_ATOMS: atom_id res chain seq x y z
N MET A 1 60.53 61.18 -17.16
CA MET A 1 59.31 60.85 -17.93
C MET A 1 58.80 59.52 -17.42
N PRO A 2 57.68 59.45 -16.72
CA PRO A 2 57.06 58.19 -16.21
C PRO A 2 56.22 57.54 -17.31
N ARG A 3 56.44 56.24 -17.54
CA ARG A 3 55.65 55.45 -18.49
C ARG A 3 54.28 55.06 -17.82
N LEU A 4 53.20 55.50 -18.46
CA LEU A 4 51.86 55.01 -18.14
C LEU A 4 51.63 53.62 -18.69
N THR A 5 51.38 52.65 -17.85
CA THR A 5 50.90 51.33 -18.23
C THR A 5 49.35 51.33 -18.33
N PRO A 6 48.78 50.86 -19.43
CA PRO A 6 47.30 50.78 -19.51
C PRO A 6 46.77 49.63 -18.64
N ARG A 7 45.84 49.97 -17.74
CA ARG A 7 45.05 48.99 -16.99
C ARG A 7 43.91 48.51 -17.87
N LEU A 8 43.94 47.22 -18.26
CA LEU A 8 42.79 46.57 -18.86
C LEU A 8 41.66 46.46 -17.82
N PRO A 9 40.41 46.72 -18.20
CA PRO A 9 39.28 46.47 -17.32
C PRO A 9 39.00 44.95 -17.27
N ALA A 10 38.92 44.38 -16.05
CA ALA A 10 38.50 43.02 -15.83
C ALA A 10 37.02 42.91 -16.16
N LEU A 11 36.69 42.22 -17.24
CA LEU A 11 35.34 41.86 -17.64
C LEU A 11 34.84 40.74 -16.71
N LEU A 12 34.03 41.09 -15.71
CA LEU A 12 33.31 40.14 -14.83
C LEU A 12 32.24 39.46 -15.67
N LEU A 13 32.54 38.24 -16.15
CA LEU A 13 31.56 37.35 -16.77
C LEU A 13 30.69 36.74 -15.68
N ALA A 14 29.51 37.33 -15.47
CA ALA A 14 28.48 36.77 -14.59
C ALA A 14 27.93 35.50 -15.20
N LEU A 15 28.38 34.32 -14.73
CA LEU A 15 27.76 33.04 -15.05
C LEU A 15 26.34 33.02 -14.39
N ALA A 16 25.31 33.31 -15.19
CA ALA A 16 23.93 33.02 -14.82
C ALA A 16 23.76 31.49 -14.76
N LEU A 17 23.80 30.91 -13.55
CA LEU A 17 23.38 29.54 -13.34
C LEU A 17 21.92 29.43 -13.77
N PRO A 18 21.53 28.49 -14.65
CA PRO A 18 20.14 28.25 -14.94
C PRO A 18 19.47 27.84 -13.63
N GLY A 19 18.57 28.68 -13.14
CA GLY A 19 17.74 28.35 -12.01
C GLY A 19 17.01 27.04 -12.32
N VAL A 20 17.34 25.98 -11.60
CA VAL A 20 16.54 24.77 -11.60
C VAL A 20 15.16 25.19 -11.09
N LEU A 21 14.22 25.43 -12.01
CA LEU A 21 12.81 25.51 -11.66
C LEU A 21 12.46 24.17 -10.99
N ARG A 22 12.50 24.14 -9.65
CA ARG A 22 11.82 23.09 -8.90
C ARG A 22 10.36 23.23 -9.30
N ALA A 23 9.89 22.29 -10.11
CA ALA A 23 8.47 22.06 -10.25
C ALA A 23 7.93 21.97 -8.82
N GLN A 24 7.03 22.88 -8.43
CA GLN A 24 6.33 22.76 -7.16
C GLN A 24 5.53 21.47 -7.29
N ASP A 25 6.01 20.42 -6.63
CA ASP A 25 5.33 19.13 -6.63
C ASP A 25 3.95 19.35 -6.03
N LYS A 26 2.94 19.34 -6.91
CA LYS A 26 1.55 19.37 -6.46
C LYS A 26 1.36 18.21 -5.50
N PRO A 27 0.76 18.44 -4.31
CA PRO A 27 0.49 17.34 -3.38
C PRO A 27 -0.21 16.19 -4.12
N PRO A 28 0.13 14.93 -3.80
CA PRO A 28 -0.49 13.78 -4.45
C PRO A 28 -2.01 13.81 -4.24
N GLU A 29 -2.75 13.48 -5.28
CA GLU A 29 -4.20 13.34 -5.19
C GLU A 29 -4.56 12.22 -4.22
N VAL A 30 -5.51 12.48 -3.31
CA VAL A 30 -6.08 11.50 -2.38
C VAL A 30 -7.47 11.11 -2.88
N LYS A 31 -7.67 9.81 -3.14
CA LYS A 31 -8.95 9.27 -3.59
C LYS A 31 -9.42 8.15 -2.66
N PHE A 32 -10.56 8.36 -2.01
CA PHE A 32 -11.25 7.33 -1.23
C PHE A 32 -12.01 6.41 -2.16
N ILE A 33 -11.75 5.11 -2.09
CA ILE A 33 -12.34 4.10 -2.98
C ILE A 33 -13.55 3.51 -2.27
N VAL A 34 -14.72 3.77 -2.84
CA VAL A 34 -15.99 3.20 -2.38
C VAL A 34 -16.59 2.44 -3.57
N PRO A 35 -16.74 1.10 -3.51
CA PRO A 35 -17.34 0.34 -4.57
C PRO A 35 -18.77 0.80 -4.87
N ALA A 36 -19.16 0.81 -6.14
CA ALA A 36 -20.54 1.09 -6.51
C ALA A 36 -21.48 0.09 -5.82
N GLY A 37 -22.52 0.59 -5.15
CA GLY A 37 -23.47 -0.24 -4.40
C GLY A 37 -23.00 -0.69 -3.01
N ALA A 38 -21.78 -0.33 -2.58
CA ALA A 38 -21.40 -0.49 -1.18
C ALA A 38 -22.31 0.41 -0.32
N ALA A 39 -22.88 -0.16 0.72
CA ALA A 39 -23.71 0.61 1.63
C ALA A 39 -22.90 1.77 2.21
N ALA A 40 -23.47 2.97 2.21
CA ALA A 40 -22.90 4.18 2.83
C ALA A 40 -22.71 4.02 4.37
N THR A 41 -22.86 2.81 4.90
CA THR A 41 -22.86 2.46 6.30
C THR A 41 -21.53 1.98 6.86
N LEU A 42 -20.52 1.74 5.99
CA LEU A 42 -19.19 1.35 6.48
C LEU A 42 -18.50 2.57 7.11
N PRO A 43 -17.93 2.42 8.32
CA PRO A 43 -17.20 3.51 8.98
C PRO A 43 -15.78 3.74 8.39
N PHE A 44 -15.44 3.07 7.30
CA PHE A 44 -14.14 3.13 6.63
C PHE A 44 -14.28 2.97 5.12
N SER A 45 -13.26 3.40 4.38
CA SER A 45 -13.15 3.13 2.94
C SER A 45 -12.42 1.80 2.72
N PRO A 46 -12.91 0.91 1.86
CA PRO A 46 -12.22 -0.34 1.49
C PRO A 46 -10.80 -0.16 1.00
N ALA A 47 -10.49 0.99 0.37
CA ALA A 47 -9.14 1.40 0.06
C ALA A 47 -9.04 2.92 -0.08
N VAL A 48 -7.83 3.46 0.07
CA VAL A 48 -7.49 4.86 -0.21
C VAL A 48 -6.30 4.89 -1.16
N ARG A 49 -6.41 5.61 -2.27
CA ARG A 49 -5.30 5.87 -3.18
C ARG A 49 -4.67 7.22 -2.88
N VAL A 50 -3.34 7.28 -2.77
CA VAL A 50 -2.55 8.50 -2.63
C VAL A 50 -1.46 8.47 -3.71
N GLY A 51 -1.65 9.22 -4.77
CA GLY A 51 -0.76 9.17 -5.94
C GLY A 51 -0.65 7.75 -6.51
N TYR A 52 0.53 7.15 -6.41
CA TYR A 52 0.81 5.79 -6.88
C TYR A 52 0.67 4.72 -5.78
N MET A 53 0.26 5.07 -4.56
CA MET A 53 0.09 4.14 -3.46
C MET A 53 -1.39 3.84 -3.23
N LEU A 54 -1.69 2.58 -2.97
CA LEU A 54 -3.01 2.08 -2.61
C LEU A 54 -2.93 1.45 -1.22
N TYR A 55 -3.67 2.01 -0.29
CA TYR A 55 -3.80 1.55 1.09
C TYR A 55 -5.13 0.82 1.23
N LEU A 56 -5.10 -0.47 1.52
CA LEU A 56 -6.29 -1.27 1.72
C LEU A 56 -6.71 -1.25 3.19
N ALA A 57 -8.00 -1.24 3.45
CA ALA A 57 -8.53 -1.59 4.77
C ALA A 57 -8.25 -3.06 5.07
N GLY A 58 -8.26 -3.43 6.35
CA GLY A 58 -8.18 -4.83 6.80
C GLY A 58 -9.24 -5.68 6.13
N GLN A 59 -8.85 -6.85 5.67
CA GLN A 59 -9.73 -7.86 5.10
C GLN A 59 -9.73 -9.09 5.98
N ILE A 60 -10.90 -9.69 6.14
CA ILE A 60 -11.11 -10.97 6.81
C ILE A 60 -11.68 -11.98 5.81
N GLY A 61 -11.75 -13.25 6.20
CA GLY A 61 -12.15 -14.36 5.33
C GLY A 61 -13.65 -14.45 5.04
N THR A 62 -14.29 -13.34 4.65
CA THR A 62 -15.73 -13.35 4.32
C THR A 62 -15.98 -13.68 2.86
N ASP A 63 -17.06 -14.41 2.63
CA ASP A 63 -17.64 -14.67 1.32
C ASP A 63 -18.43 -13.46 0.78
N SER A 64 -19.07 -13.62 -0.39
CA SER A 64 -19.88 -12.57 -1.02
C SER A 64 -21.16 -12.22 -0.24
N THR A 65 -21.56 -13.01 0.74
CA THR A 65 -22.69 -12.75 1.63
C THR A 65 -22.29 -12.05 2.93
N GLY A 66 -20.97 -11.78 3.10
CA GLY A 66 -20.41 -11.15 4.30
C GLY A 66 -20.20 -12.11 5.48
N ARG A 67 -20.31 -13.43 5.27
CA ARG A 67 -20.09 -14.44 6.31
C ARG A 67 -18.69 -15.03 6.20
N LEU A 68 -18.06 -15.32 7.35
CA LEU A 68 -16.80 -16.03 7.38
C LEU A 68 -16.94 -17.41 6.73
N VAL A 69 -15.96 -17.77 5.90
CA VAL A 69 -15.90 -19.09 5.30
C VAL A 69 -15.58 -20.15 6.37
N PRO A 70 -16.20 -21.32 6.32
CA PRO A 70 -15.83 -22.44 7.20
C PRO A 70 -14.48 -23.04 6.81
N GLY A 71 -13.83 -23.72 7.74
CA GLY A 71 -12.58 -24.46 7.48
C GLY A 71 -11.36 -23.91 8.21
N GLY A 72 -11.57 -22.98 9.16
CA GLY A 72 -10.52 -22.51 10.07
C GLY A 72 -9.50 -21.61 9.38
N ILE A 73 -8.33 -21.51 9.98
CA ILE A 73 -7.29 -20.53 9.61
C ILE A 73 -6.85 -20.66 8.15
N GLU A 74 -6.74 -21.85 7.57
CA GLU A 74 -6.32 -22.02 6.18
C GLU A 74 -7.36 -21.47 5.20
N ALA A 75 -8.63 -21.82 5.40
CA ALA A 75 -9.73 -21.36 4.57
C ALA A 75 -9.92 -19.84 4.70
N GLU A 76 -9.91 -19.32 5.93
CA GLU A 76 -10.04 -17.89 6.17
C GLU A 76 -8.86 -17.10 5.58
N THR A 77 -7.61 -17.56 5.74
CA THR A 77 -6.44 -16.91 5.15
C THR A 77 -6.54 -16.86 3.62
N ARG A 78 -6.94 -17.97 3.00
CA ARG A 78 -7.12 -18.04 1.54
C ARG A 78 -8.20 -17.06 1.07
N GLN A 79 -9.32 -17.03 1.76
CA GLN A 79 -10.41 -16.10 1.42
C GLN A 79 -10.02 -14.65 1.64
N THR A 80 -9.34 -14.33 2.76
CA THR A 80 -8.82 -12.99 3.06
C THR A 80 -7.90 -12.49 1.94
N LEU A 81 -6.93 -13.30 1.52
CA LEU A 81 -6.00 -12.93 0.44
C LEU A 81 -6.71 -12.86 -0.93
N THR A 82 -7.73 -13.66 -1.15
CA THR A 82 -8.61 -13.56 -2.33
C THR A 82 -9.38 -12.23 -2.33
N ASN A 83 -9.88 -11.79 -1.18
CA ASN A 83 -10.55 -10.51 -1.04
C ASN A 83 -9.58 -9.35 -1.29
N ILE A 84 -8.37 -9.40 -0.72
CA ILE A 84 -7.29 -8.44 -1.01
C ILE A 84 -7.00 -8.38 -2.52
N LYS A 85 -6.80 -9.52 -3.15
CA LYS A 85 -6.55 -9.60 -4.60
C LYS A 85 -7.66 -8.91 -5.40
N ARG A 86 -8.92 -9.14 -5.05
CA ARG A 86 -10.07 -8.51 -5.72
C ARG A 86 -10.04 -6.98 -5.60
N VAL A 87 -9.71 -6.45 -4.41
CA VAL A 87 -9.59 -5.00 -4.22
C VAL A 87 -8.44 -4.43 -5.03
N LEU A 88 -7.29 -5.12 -5.07
CA LEU A 88 -6.13 -4.71 -5.86
C LEU A 88 -6.46 -4.67 -7.35
N ASP A 89 -7.00 -5.75 -7.90
CA ASP A 89 -7.35 -5.88 -9.31
C ASP A 89 -8.35 -4.79 -9.75
N ALA A 90 -9.37 -4.52 -8.93
CA ALA A 90 -10.37 -3.49 -9.20
C ALA A 90 -9.80 -2.06 -9.20
N ASN A 91 -8.60 -1.86 -8.67
CA ASN A 91 -7.96 -0.54 -8.55
C ASN A 91 -6.66 -0.40 -9.34
N GLY A 92 -6.44 -1.23 -10.37
CA GLY A 92 -5.28 -1.13 -11.26
C GLY A 92 -3.96 -1.58 -10.61
N SER A 93 -4.04 -2.48 -9.64
CA SER A 93 -2.92 -3.09 -8.94
C SER A 93 -2.94 -4.63 -9.11
N GLY A 94 -2.22 -5.35 -8.27
CA GLY A 94 -2.18 -6.81 -8.24
C GLY A 94 -1.34 -7.31 -7.08
N MET A 95 -1.37 -8.63 -6.83
CA MET A 95 -0.58 -9.25 -5.76
C MET A 95 0.92 -9.06 -5.96
N ASP A 96 1.39 -8.96 -7.20
CA ASP A 96 2.78 -8.67 -7.60
C ASP A 96 3.23 -7.25 -7.26
N ARG A 97 2.29 -6.37 -6.91
CA ARG A 97 2.52 -4.97 -6.58
C ARG A 97 2.38 -4.65 -5.09
N VAL A 98 2.05 -5.63 -4.29
CA VAL A 98 1.98 -5.48 -2.84
C VAL A 98 3.39 -5.24 -2.28
N VAL A 99 3.57 -4.16 -1.54
CA VAL A 99 4.86 -3.78 -0.95
C VAL A 99 4.93 -4.08 0.55
N ARG A 100 3.79 -4.08 1.23
CA ARG A 100 3.71 -4.36 2.67
C ARG A 100 2.37 -4.96 3.03
N CYS A 101 2.37 -5.90 3.99
CA CYS A 101 1.16 -6.34 4.69
C CYS A 101 1.36 -6.34 6.21
N LEU A 102 0.26 -6.12 6.94
CA LEU A 102 0.13 -6.35 8.37
C LEU A 102 -0.84 -7.50 8.56
N VAL A 103 -0.46 -8.49 9.35
CA VAL A 103 -1.27 -9.69 9.64
C VAL A 103 -1.58 -9.72 11.12
N MET A 104 -2.86 -9.77 11.44
CA MET A 104 -3.39 -9.90 12.78
C MET A 104 -4.02 -11.29 12.92
N LEU A 105 -3.69 -12.02 13.96
CA LEU A 105 -4.18 -13.37 14.25
C LEU A 105 -4.94 -13.36 15.58
N ALA A 106 -6.11 -13.97 15.61
CA ALA A 106 -6.83 -14.17 16.86
C ALA A 106 -6.06 -15.09 17.83
N ASP A 107 -5.33 -16.07 17.26
CA ASP A 107 -4.42 -16.93 17.98
C ASP A 107 -3.05 -16.97 17.25
N ILE A 108 -2.01 -16.46 17.89
CA ILE A 108 -0.66 -16.44 17.32
C ILE A 108 -0.08 -17.84 17.07
N ALA A 109 -0.57 -18.87 17.74
CA ALA A 109 -0.16 -20.25 17.51
C ALA A 109 -0.49 -20.72 16.08
N GLU A 110 -1.45 -20.10 15.40
CA GLU A 110 -1.83 -20.40 14.02
C GLU A 110 -0.93 -19.74 12.95
N TRP A 111 0.08 -18.99 13.39
CA TRP A 111 0.99 -18.25 12.50
C TRP A 111 1.66 -19.15 11.45
N GLY A 112 2.08 -20.37 11.82
CA GLY A 112 2.71 -21.32 10.90
C GLY A 112 1.75 -21.81 9.81
N THR A 113 0.53 -22.16 10.20
CA THR A 113 -0.51 -22.63 9.28
C THR A 113 -0.97 -21.52 8.33
N MET A 114 -1.20 -20.31 8.87
CA MET A 114 -1.48 -19.11 8.07
C MET A 114 -0.39 -18.86 7.04
N ASN A 115 0.90 -18.95 7.43
CA ASN A 115 2.03 -18.75 6.52
C ASN A 115 2.04 -19.74 5.35
N GLY A 116 1.69 -21.01 5.57
CA GLY A 116 1.59 -22.01 4.52
C GLY A 116 0.67 -21.56 3.38
N VAL A 117 -0.45 -20.93 3.71
CA VAL A 117 -1.36 -20.35 2.73
C VAL A 117 -0.84 -19.03 2.17
N TYR A 118 -0.37 -18.14 3.04
CA TYR A 118 0.08 -16.78 2.66
C TYR A 118 1.14 -16.81 1.55
N VAL A 119 2.13 -17.68 1.65
CA VAL A 119 3.24 -17.73 0.68
C VAL A 119 2.78 -18.12 -0.72
N THR A 120 1.66 -18.83 -0.85
CA THR A 120 1.13 -19.25 -2.16
C THR A 120 0.60 -18.08 -2.99
N PHE A 121 0.23 -16.97 -2.35
CA PHE A 121 -0.23 -15.75 -3.01
C PHE A 121 0.92 -14.83 -3.47
N PHE A 122 2.14 -15.09 -3.02
CA PHE A 122 3.33 -14.33 -3.36
C PHE A 122 4.44 -15.28 -3.87
N PRO A 123 4.31 -15.84 -5.08
CA PRO A 123 5.29 -16.80 -5.61
C PRO A 123 6.66 -16.17 -5.90
N GLY A 124 6.70 -14.87 -6.20
CA GLY A 124 7.91 -14.08 -6.42
C GLY A 124 8.49 -13.47 -5.14
N PRO A 125 9.07 -12.27 -5.24
CA PRO A 125 9.51 -11.49 -4.08
C PRO A 125 8.36 -11.29 -3.10
N LYS A 126 8.67 -11.40 -1.80
CA LYS A 126 7.66 -11.28 -0.73
C LYS A 126 7.55 -9.82 -0.30
N PRO A 127 6.33 -9.29 -0.02
CA PRO A 127 6.17 -7.97 0.58
C PRO A 127 6.78 -7.94 1.99
N ALA A 128 7.19 -6.75 2.44
CA ALA A 128 7.51 -6.54 3.85
C ALA A 128 6.28 -6.88 4.71
N ARG A 129 6.47 -7.53 5.86
CA ARG A 129 5.35 -7.97 6.69
C ARG A 129 5.67 -7.89 8.17
N SER A 130 4.65 -7.48 8.95
CA SER A 130 4.58 -7.73 10.38
C SER A 130 3.40 -8.66 10.66
N ALA A 131 3.52 -9.51 11.69
CA ALA A 131 2.44 -10.37 12.14
C ALA A 131 2.44 -10.44 13.67
N PHE A 132 1.26 -10.40 14.29
CA PHE A 132 1.11 -10.46 15.74
C PHE A 132 -0.26 -11.05 16.12
N GLY A 133 -0.37 -11.50 17.39
CA GLY A 133 -1.65 -11.90 17.99
C GLY A 133 -2.46 -10.68 18.41
N ALA A 134 -3.76 -10.72 18.19
CA ALA A 134 -4.73 -9.73 18.64
C ALA A 134 -5.65 -10.33 19.71
N SER A 135 -6.29 -9.48 20.52
CA SER A 135 -7.23 -9.93 21.57
C SER A 135 -8.59 -10.34 21.01
N GLY A 136 -8.78 -10.29 19.69
CA GLY A 136 -9.99 -10.64 18.94
C GLY A 136 -10.05 -9.85 17.64
N LEU A 137 -10.80 -10.36 16.68
CA LEU A 137 -11.00 -9.76 15.36
C LEU A 137 -12.47 -9.66 15.04
N ALA A 138 -12.84 -8.80 14.08
CA ALA A 138 -14.21 -8.62 13.63
C ALA A 138 -14.86 -9.94 13.24
N LEU A 139 -16.13 -10.12 13.59
CA LEU A 139 -16.92 -11.34 13.34
C LEU A 139 -16.31 -12.63 13.92
N SER A 140 -15.41 -12.54 14.89
CA SER A 140 -14.61 -13.65 15.41
C SER A 140 -13.72 -14.33 14.36
N ALA A 141 -13.24 -13.56 13.37
CA ALA A 141 -12.29 -14.03 12.37
C ALA A 141 -10.99 -14.51 13.03
N ARG A 142 -10.35 -15.49 12.44
CA ARG A 142 -9.06 -16.02 12.91
C ARG A 142 -7.88 -15.20 12.38
N VAL A 143 -8.06 -14.52 11.26
CA VAL A 143 -7.05 -13.69 10.62
C VAL A 143 -7.67 -12.46 9.99
N GLU A 144 -6.98 -11.35 10.12
CA GLU A 144 -7.21 -10.12 9.38
C GLU A 144 -5.89 -9.65 8.75
N ILE A 145 -5.95 -9.21 7.50
CA ILE A 145 -4.76 -8.75 6.78
C ILE A 145 -5.08 -7.43 6.11
N GLU A 146 -4.25 -6.41 6.35
CA GLU A 146 -4.21 -5.20 5.55
C GLU A 146 -2.95 -5.17 4.69
N CYS A 147 -3.03 -4.62 3.48
CA CYS A 147 -1.88 -4.49 2.61
C CYS A 147 -1.80 -3.10 1.99
N THR A 148 -0.58 -2.71 1.66
CA THR A 148 -0.27 -1.52 0.85
C THR A 148 0.37 -1.98 -0.45
N ALA A 149 -0.05 -1.39 -1.56
CA ALA A 149 0.42 -1.74 -2.89
C ALA A 149 0.73 -0.51 -3.73
N THR A 150 1.47 -0.66 -4.82
CA THR A 150 1.59 0.36 -5.86
C THR A 150 0.53 0.15 -6.94
N VAL A 151 0.08 1.24 -7.58
CA VAL A 151 -0.81 1.21 -8.76
C VAL A 151 -0.03 1.60 -10.01
N ARG A 152 -0.57 1.22 -11.16
CA ARG A 152 -0.03 1.62 -12.48
C ARG A 152 -0.46 3.03 -12.84
#